data_ef2a8607e8783a058116ac7c23e729c1
#
_entry.id   ef2a8607e8783a058116ac7c23e729c1
#
_cell.length_a   1.000
_cell.length_b   1.000
_cell.length_c   1.000
_cell.angle_alpha   90.00
_cell.angle_beta   90.00
_cell.angle_gamma   90.00
#
_symmetry.space_group_name_H-M   'P 1'
#
loop_
_entity.id
_entity.type
_entity.pdbx_description
1 polymer ?
#
loop_
_entity_poly.entity_id
_entity_poly.type
_entity_poly.pdbx_seq_one_letter_code
_entity_poly.pdbx_strand_id
1 'polypeptide(L)'
;MREKVTAARLQEFMKALGNAVAGPARIFLVGGATAVLCGWRESTIDINLKVIPDSDEVLRNLPALKERLQVNIELASPDDFIPELPSWQERSCFIRQEGKLTFLHYDFYAQALAKIERGHHVDVLDVRAMIQNGLVEPKRLLEFFSQIEDKI
;
A
#
# COMPACT_ATOMS: atom_id res chain seq x y z
N MET A 1 -14.66 14.13 -12.02
CA MET A 1 -14.51 14.05 -10.55
C MET A 1 -14.05 12.67 -10.13
N ARG A 2 -13.08 12.61 -9.22
CA ARG A 2 -12.61 11.32 -8.71
C ARG A 2 -13.60 10.74 -7.70
N GLU A 3 -13.80 9.45 -7.77
CA GLU A 3 -14.74 8.75 -6.91
C GLU A 3 -14.01 8.10 -5.73
N LYS A 4 -14.75 7.79 -4.68
CA LYS A 4 -14.22 7.00 -3.57
C LYS A 4 -13.87 5.61 -4.07
N VAL A 5 -12.75 5.08 -3.57
CA VAL A 5 -12.24 3.77 -3.99
C VAL A 5 -12.71 2.72 -2.99
N THR A 6 -13.60 1.85 -3.47
CA THR A 6 -14.09 0.69 -2.71
C THR A 6 -13.24 -0.54 -3.02
N ALA A 7 -13.49 -1.64 -2.32
CA ALA A 7 -12.81 -2.91 -2.61
C ALA A 7 -13.06 -3.34 -4.07
N ALA A 8 -14.28 -3.16 -4.56
CA ALA A 8 -14.61 -3.51 -5.95
C ALA A 8 -13.80 -2.67 -6.94
N ARG A 9 -13.66 -1.37 -6.69
CA ARG A 9 -12.83 -0.50 -7.52
C ARG A 9 -11.36 -0.89 -7.50
N LEU A 10 -10.86 -1.29 -6.34
CA LEU A 10 -9.48 -1.76 -6.23
C LEU A 10 -9.25 -3.03 -7.05
N GLN A 11 -10.23 -3.94 -7.04
CA GLN A 11 -10.15 -5.14 -7.86
C GLN A 11 -10.16 -4.80 -9.35
N GLU A 12 -11.01 -3.86 -9.77
CA GLU A 12 -11.02 -3.37 -11.15
C GLU A 12 -9.68 -2.77 -11.54
N PHE A 13 -9.11 -1.96 -10.65
CA PHE A 13 -7.80 -1.34 -10.87
C PHE A 13 -6.72 -2.39 -11.09
N MET A 14 -6.64 -3.38 -10.20
CA MET A 14 -5.61 -4.42 -10.30
C MET A 14 -5.75 -5.22 -11.60
N LYS A 15 -6.96 -5.58 -11.99
CA LYS A 15 -7.20 -6.27 -13.26
C LYS A 15 -6.82 -5.43 -14.45
N ALA A 16 -7.24 -4.17 -14.44
CA ALA A 16 -6.99 -3.26 -15.55
C ALA A 16 -5.49 -3.01 -15.76
N LEU A 17 -4.76 -2.80 -14.66
CA LEU A 17 -3.32 -2.59 -14.74
C LEU A 17 -2.61 -3.87 -15.21
N GLY A 18 -3.00 -5.01 -14.67
CA GLY A 18 -2.45 -6.30 -15.09
C GLY A 18 -2.67 -6.59 -16.57
N ASN A 19 -3.80 -6.19 -17.13
CA ASN A 19 -4.09 -6.37 -18.55
C ASN A 19 -3.31 -5.39 -19.44
N ALA A 20 -2.97 -4.23 -18.90
CA ALA A 20 -2.32 -3.17 -19.68
C ALA A 20 -0.80 -3.34 -19.76
N VAL A 21 -0.21 -4.14 -18.89
CA VAL A 21 1.25 -4.24 -18.74
C VAL A 21 1.71 -5.63 -19.14
N ALA A 22 2.73 -5.70 -19.98
CA ALA A 22 3.26 -6.96 -20.50
C ALA A 22 4.40 -7.53 -19.66
N GLY A 23 5.18 -6.68 -19.01
CA GLY A 23 6.35 -7.10 -18.22
C GLY A 23 6.03 -7.32 -16.74
N PRO A 24 6.90 -8.05 -16.03
CA PRO A 24 6.69 -8.34 -14.61
C PRO A 24 7.04 -7.17 -13.72
N ALA A 25 6.28 -7.00 -12.63
CA ALA A 25 6.59 -6.05 -11.56
C ALA A 25 5.81 -6.43 -10.32
N ARG A 26 6.27 -5.92 -9.17
CA ARG A 26 5.55 -6.01 -7.91
C ARG A 26 4.95 -4.66 -7.58
N ILE A 27 3.68 -4.67 -7.23
CA ILE A 27 2.94 -3.46 -6.88
C ILE A 27 2.58 -3.58 -5.40
N PHE A 28 3.14 -2.71 -4.57
CA PHE A 28 2.90 -2.71 -3.13
C PHE A 28 1.86 -1.65 -2.80
N LEU A 29 0.69 -2.09 -2.34
CA LEU A 29 -0.38 -1.19 -1.92
C LEU A 29 -0.15 -0.76 -0.47
N VAL A 30 -0.49 0.48 -0.17
CA VAL A 30 -0.30 1.05 1.17
C VAL A 30 -1.51 1.89 1.58
N GLY A 31 -1.58 2.21 2.85
CA GLY A 31 -2.54 3.16 3.39
C GLY A 31 -3.99 2.75 3.24
N GLY A 32 -4.78 3.64 2.66
CA GLY A 32 -6.21 3.42 2.50
C GLY A 32 -6.56 2.19 1.68
N ALA A 33 -5.81 1.90 0.62
CA ALA A 33 -6.05 0.72 -0.19
C ALA A 33 -5.89 -0.57 0.63
N THR A 34 -4.84 -0.64 1.46
CA THR A 34 -4.65 -1.74 2.39
C THR A 34 -5.83 -1.85 3.35
N ALA A 35 -6.24 -0.73 3.95
CA ALA A 35 -7.35 -0.70 4.91
C ALA A 35 -8.66 -1.20 4.30
N VAL A 36 -8.94 -0.80 3.06
CA VAL A 36 -10.14 -1.22 2.36
C VAL A 36 -10.12 -2.71 2.05
N LEU A 37 -9.01 -3.21 1.51
CA LEU A 37 -8.90 -4.64 1.17
C LEU A 37 -8.89 -5.54 2.41
N CYS A 38 -8.32 -5.06 3.51
CA CYS A 38 -8.31 -5.81 4.77
C CYS A 38 -9.64 -5.68 5.55
N GLY A 39 -10.50 -4.74 5.18
CA GLY A 39 -11.87 -4.70 5.66
C GLY A 39 -12.19 -3.75 6.80
N TRP A 40 -11.26 -2.92 7.28
CA TRP A 40 -11.59 -1.97 8.34
C TRP A 40 -11.94 -0.56 7.84
N ARG A 41 -11.97 -0.37 6.52
CA ARG A 41 -12.52 0.82 5.88
C ARG A 41 -13.37 0.40 4.71
N GLU A 42 -14.45 1.13 4.45
CA GLU A 42 -15.31 0.87 3.29
C GLU A 42 -14.73 1.45 2.00
N SER A 43 -14.01 2.57 2.11
CA SER A 43 -13.46 3.27 0.95
C SER A 43 -12.25 4.12 1.33
N THR A 44 -11.52 4.53 0.30
CA THR A 44 -10.43 5.49 0.42
C THR A 44 -10.52 6.49 -0.73
N ILE A 45 -9.85 7.62 -0.59
CA ILE A 45 -9.85 8.65 -1.63
C ILE A 45 -8.79 8.33 -2.69
N ASP A 46 -7.63 7.82 -2.27
CA ASP A 46 -6.49 7.57 -3.16
C ASP A 46 -6.06 6.13 -3.13
N ILE A 47 -5.51 5.67 -4.25
CA ILE A 47 -4.77 4.41 -4.30
C ILE A 47 -3.29 4.78 -4.21
N ASN A 48 -2.66 4.48 -3.07
CA ASN A 48 -1.23 4.73 -2.89
C ASN A 48 -0.47 3.43 -3.13
N LEU A 49 0.61 3.52 -3.90
CA LEU A 49 1.37 2.31 -4.25
C LEU A 49 2.84 2.61 -4.50
N LYS A 50 3.64 1.54 -4.42
CA LYS A 50 5.05 1.54 -4.80
C LYS A 50 5.26 0.44 -5.83
N VAL A 51 6.08 0.71 -6.84
CA VAL A 51 6.35 -0.22 -7.95
C VAL A 51 7.81 -0.66 -7.88
N ILE A 52 8.05 -1.97 -7.85
CA ILE A 52 9.41 -2.52 -7.87
C ILE A 52 9.49 -3.66 -8.90
N PRO A 53 10.46 -3.64 -9.81
CA PRO A 53 11.39 -2.53 -10.09
C PRO A 53 10.67 -1.34 -10.69
N ASP A 54 11.31 -0.19 -10.74
CA ASP A 54 10.74 0.97 -11.43
C ASP A 54 10.40 0.55 -12.84
N SER A 55 9.12 0.61 -13.17
CA SER A 55 8.63 0.17 -14.47
C SER A 55 7.99 1.32 -15.20
N ASP A 56 8.64 1.77 -16.27
CA ASP A 56 8.08 2.82 -17.12
C ASP A 56 6.73 2.39 -17.70
N GLU A 57 6.59 1.12 -18.00
CA GLU A 57 5.34 0.58 -18.54
C GLU A 57 4.19 0.74 -17.56
N VAL A 58 4.42 0.37 -16.28
CA VAL A 58 3.41 0.55 -15.23
C VAL A 58 3.09 2.04 -15.08
N LEU A 59 4.14 2.87 -14.91
CA LEU A 59 3.94 4.29 -14.65
C LEU A 59 3.22 5.00 -15.78
N ARG A 60 3.49 4.66 -17.04
CA ARG A 60 2.82 5.26 -18.18
C ARG A 60 1.34 4.92 -18.29
N ASN A 61 0.94 3.79 -17.72
CA ASN A 61 -0.46 3.36 -17.78
C ASN A 61 -1.32 3.97 -16.66
N LEU A 62 -0.71 4.53 -15.60
CA LEU A 62 -1.47 5.06 -14.47
C LEU A 62 -2.37 6.24 -14.85
N PRO A 63 -1.92 7.24 -15.64
CA PRO A 63 -2.81 8.37 -16.00
C PRO A 63 -4.07 7.94 -16.72
N ALA A 64 -3.97 6.98 -17.65
CA ALA A 64 -5.14 6.49 -18.37
C ALA A 64 -6.11 5.77 -17.45
N LEU A 65 -5.59 5.01 -16.48
CA LEU A 65 -6.44 4.31 -15.52
C LEU A 65 -7.13 5.28 -14.56
N LYS A 66 -6.44 6.35 -14.13
CA LYS A 66 -7.06 7.41 -13.33
C LYS A 66 -8.32 7.95 -14.02
N GLU A 67 -8.20 8.23 -15.31
CA GLU A 67 -9.33 8.77 -16.08
C GLU A 67 -10.42 7.73 -16.31
N ARG A 68 -10.04 6.52 -16.71
CA ARG A 68 -10.99 5.48 -17.03
C ARG A 68 -11.81 5.03 -15.82
N LEU A 69 -11.16 4.86 -14.68
CA LEU A 69 -11.80 4.37 -13.46
C LEU A 69 -12.28 5.49 -12.55
N GLN A 70 -11.94 6.74 -12.87
CA GLN A 70 -12.27 7.92 -12.06
C GLN A 70 -11.77 7.77 -10.62
N VAL A 71 -10.51 7.35 -10.47
CA VAL A 71 -9.84 7.18 -9.18
C VAL A 71 -8.54 7.97 -9.17
N ASN A 72 -8.11 8.40 -7.99
CA ASN A 72 -6.81 9.02 -7.83
C ASN A 72 -5.77 7.95 -7.49
N ILE A 73 -4.60 8.03 -8.10
CA ILE A 73 -3.49 7.09 -7.88
C ILE A 73 -2.24 7.92 -7.59
N GLU A 74 -1.55 7.60 -6.50
CA GLU A 74 -0.35 8.32 -6.10
C GLU A 74 0.77 7.33 -5.78
N LEU A 75 2.00 7.70 -6.15
CA LEU A 75 3.18 6.96 -5.75
C LEU A 75 3.56 7.42 -4.35
N ALA A 76 3.36 6.56 -3.37
CA ALA A 76 3.68 6.86 -1.98
C ALA A 76 3.94 5.56 -1.24
N SER A 77 4.86 5.60 -0.30
CA SER A 77 5.21 4.42 0.48
C SER A 77 5.72 4.82 1.86
N PRO A 78 5.78 3.86 2.82
CA PRO A 78 6.27 4.15 4.17
C PRO A 78 7.66 4.76 4.22
N ASP A 79 8.54 4.42 3.29
CA ASP A 79 9.91 4.95 3.27
C ASP A 79 9.98 6.44 2.86
N ASP A 80 8.85 7.05 2.52
CA ASP A 80 8.76 8.51 2.38
C ASP A 80 8.74 9.20 3.74
N PHE A 81 8.38 8.48 4.81
CA PHE A 81 8.18 9.04 6.15
C PHE A 81 9.16 8.50 7.18
N ILE A 82 9.64 7.27 7.00
CA ILE A 82 10.56 6.61 7.93
C ILE A 82 11.69 5.96 7.15
N PRO A 83 12.83 5.67 7.81
CA PRO A 83 13.88 4.85 7.18
C PRO A 83 13.32 3.49 6.80
N GLU A 84 13.82 2.94 5.70
CA GLU A 84 13.36 1.65 5.20
C GLU A 84 13.67 0.54 6.21
N LEU A 85 12.67 -0.28 6.53
CA LEU A 85 12.86 -1.41 7.43
C LEU A 85 13.57 -2.57 6.73
N PRO A 86 14.52 -3.25 7.42
CA PRO A 86 15.15 -4.43 6.83
C PRO A 86 14.11 -5.50 6.48
N SER A 87 14.29 -6.13 5.33
CA SER A 87 13.46 -7.28 4.90
C SER A 87 11.97 -6.97 4.75
N TRP A 88 11.62 -5.72 4.48
CA TRP A 88 10.21 -5.34 4.36
C TRP A 88 9.53 -6.05 3.19
N GLN A 89 10.24 -6.33 2.09
CA GLN A 89 9.62 -7.02 0.95
C GLN A 89 9.22 -8.44 1.31
N GLU A 90 10.02 -9.14 2.09
CA GLU A 90 9.73 -10.52 2.50
C GLU A 90 8.54 -10.59 3.46
N ARG A 91 8.29 -9.52 4.22
CA ARG A 91 7.12 -9.45 5.12
C ARG A 91 5.88 -8.92 4.43
N SER A 92 6.00 -8.40 3.22
CA SER A 92 4.86 -7.89 2.47
C SER A 92 3.94 -9.04 2.10
N CYS A 93 2.62 -8.81 2.20
CA CYS A 93 1.64 -9.88 2.09
C CYS A 93 1.00 -9.92 0.72
N PHE A 94 1.04 -11.09 0.08
CA PHE A 94 0.46 -11.30 -1.23
C PHE A 94 -1.04 -11.01 -1.25
N ILE A 95 -1.49 -10.27 -2.27
CA ILE A 95 -2.91 -10.00 -2.49
C ILE A 95 -3.41 -10.84 -3.66
N ARG A 96 -2.85 -10.62 -4.86
CA ARG A 96 -3.24 -11.37 -6.06
C ARG A 96 -2.23 -11.16 -7.17
N GLN A 97 -2.31 -12.06 -8.16
CA GLN A 97 -1.56 -11.97 -9.40
C GLN A 97 -2.53 -11.56 -10.50
N GLU A 98 -2.16 -10.54 -11.30
CA GLU A 98 -2.92 -10.15 -12.47
C GLU A 98 -1.93 -10.04 -13.63
N GLY A 99 -2.03 -10.96 -14.60
CA GLY A 99 -1.04 -11.04 -15.65
C GLY A 99 0.33 -11.34 -15.07
N LYS A 100 1.30 -10.48 -15.38
CA LYS A 100 2.66 -10.60 -14.81
C LYS A 100 2.89 -9.69 -13.61
N LEU A 101 1.86 -8.99 -13.16
CA LEU A 101 1.97 -8.13 -11.99
C LEU A 101 1.58 -8.89 -10.73
N THR A 102 2.39 -8.74 -9.68
CA THR A 102 2.09 -9.28 -8.35
C THR A 102 1.72 -8.12 -7.45
N PHE A 103 0.52 -8.17 -6.88
CA PHE A 103 0.04 -7.14 -5.95
C PHE A 103 0.21 -7.65 -4.53
N LEU A 104 0.78 -6.80 -3.67
CA LEU A 104 1.02 -7.14 -2.26
C LEU A 104 0.62 -5.95 -1.38
N HIS A 105 0.32 -6.23 -0.12
CA HIS A 105 0.30 -5.18 0.91
C HIS A 105 1.75 -4.91 1.30
N TYR A 106 2.17 -3.66 1.28
CA TYR A 106 3.46 -3.28 1.82
C TYR A 106 3.52 -3.73 3.28
N ASP A 107 4.69 -4.17 3.74
CA ASP A 107 4.90 -4.65 5.10
C ASP A 107 4.07 -3.85 6.12
N PHE A 108 3.23 -4.55 6.90
CA PHE A 108 2.34 -3.89 7.87
C PHE A 108 3.11 -3.16 8.96
N TYR A 109 4.27 -3.65 9.38
CA TYR A 109 5.09 -2.96 10.38
C TYR A 109 5.60 -1.63 9.86
N ALA A 110 6.07 -1.59 8.62
CA ALA A 110 6.50 -0.34 7.98
C ALA A 110 5.32 0.62 7.83
N GLN A 111 4.16 0.13 7.41
CA GLN A 111 2.96 0.96 7.29
C GLN A 111 2.56 1.54 8.64
N ALA A 112 2.59 0.71 9.71
CA ALA A 112 2.23 1.15 11.05
C ALA A 112 3.17 2.24 11.55
N LEU A 113 4.48 2.05 11.41
CA LEU A 113 5.46 3.05 11.85
C LEU A 113 5.34 4.36 11.10
N ALA A 114 5.13 4.30 9.78
CA ALA A 114 4.93 5.51 8.98
C ALA A 114 3.67 6.26 9.42
N LYS A 115 2.60 5.54 9.75
CA LYS A 115 1.35 6.15 10.22
C LYS A 115 1.52 6.78 11.59
N ILE A 116 2.29 6.15 12.48
CA ILE A 116 2.59 6.73 13.80
C ILE A 116 3.38 8.02 13.62
N GLU A 117 4.35 8.05 12.71
CA GLU A 117 5.14 9.25 12.42
C GLU A 117 4.24 10.38 11.91
N ARG A 118 3.30 10.08 11.02
CA ARG A 118 2.34 11.08 10.52
C ARG A 118 1.40 11.57 11.61
N GLY A 119 0.90 10.68 12.45
CA GLY A 119 0.12 11.00 13.63
C GLY A 119 -1.26 11.58 13.42
N HIS A 120 -1.85 11.47 12.24
CA HIS A 120 -3.23 11.92 12.00
C HIS A 120 -4.22 10.96 12.67
N HIS A 121 -5.42 11.45 12.99
CA HIS A 121 -6.44 10.64 13.65
C HIS A 121 -6.75 9.34 12.89
N VAL A 122 -6.89 9.45 11.57
CA VAL A 122 -7.14 8.28 10.71
C VAL A 122 -5.99 7.28 10.79
N ASP A 123 -4.75 7.77 10.87
CA ASP A 123 -3.57 6.91 10.97
C ASP A 123 -3.58 6.11 12.28
N VAL A 124 -3.99 6.74 13.38
CA VAL A 124 -4.10 6.06 14.67
C VAL A 124 -5.14 4.94 14.60
N LEU A 125 -6.28 5.21 13.97
CA LEU A 125 -7.33 4.19 13.80
C LEU A 125 -6.85 3.01 12.96
N ASP A 126 -6.08 3.28 11.91
CA ASP A 126 -5.52 2.22 11.07
C ASP A 126 -4.53 1.34 11.84
N VAL A 127 -3.64 1.95 12.62
CA VAL A 127 -2.68 1.19 13.44
C VAL A 127 -3.41 0.32 14.45
N ARG A 128 -4.43 0.88 15.10
CA ARG A 128 -5.26 0.13 16.05
C ARG A 128 -5.90 -1.08 15.37
N ALA A 129 -6.45 -0.90 14.17
CA ALA A 129 -7.05 -1.99 13.40
C ALA A 129 -6.02 -3.06 13.04
N MET A 130 -4.81 -2.66 12.66
CA MET A 130 -3.73 -3.60 12.35
C MET A 130 -3.41 -4.48 13.56
N ILE A 131 -3.34 -3.88 14.75
CA ILE A 131 -3.09 -4.60 15.99
C ILE A 131 -4.25 -5.55 16.31
N GLN A 132 -5.48 -5.04 16.24
CA GLN A 132 -6.68 -5.83 16.56
C GLN A 132 -6.86 -7.02 15.63
N ASN A 133 -6.44 -6.88 14.36
CA ASN A 133 -6.55 -7.95 13.37
C ASN A 133 -5.35 -8.90 13.37
N GLY A 134 -4.41 -8.72 14.29
CA GLY A 134 -3.24 -9.59 14.39
C GLY A 134 -2.21 -9.42 13.31
N LEU A 135 -2.26 -8.33 12.54
CA LEU A 135 -1.30 -8.04 11.48
C LEU A 135 0.00 -7.46 12.02
N VAL A 136 -0.08 -6.79 13.16
CA VAL A 136 1.06 -6.14 13.82
C VAL A 136 1.02 -6.48 15.30
N GLU A 137 2.13 -7.00 15.82
CA GLU A 137 2.29 -7.22 17.25
C GLU A 137 3.02 -6.01 17.85
N PRO A 138 2.46 -5.39 18.93
CA PRO A 138 3.09 -4.19 19.50
C PRO A 138 4.55 -4.38 19.90
N LYS A 139 4.88 -5.56 20.45
CA LYS A 139 6.26 -5.84 20.86
C LYS A 139 7.23 -5.82 19.66
N ARG A 140 6.84 -6.48 18.56
CA ARG A 140 7.65 -6.49 17.35
C ARG A 140 7.72 -5.12 16.70
N LEU A 141 6.64 -4.35 16.81
CA LEU A 141 6.61 -2.98 16.29
C LEU A 141 7.69 -2.13 16.98
N LEU A 142 7.83 -2.27 18.31
CA LEU A 142 8.87 -1.58 19.05
C LEU A 142 10.26 -2.05 18.64
N GLU A 143 10.44 -3.34 18.39
CA GLU A 143 11.71 -3.89 17.94
C GLU A 143 12.11 -3.28 16.59
N PHE A 144 11.18 -3.18 15.65
CA PHE A 144 11.45 -2.54 14.36
C PHE A 144 11.76 -1.06 14.52
N PHE A 145 11.01 -0.37 15.37
CA PHE A 145 11.31 1.03 15.65
C PHE A 145 12.74 1.20 16.16
N SER A 146 13.17 0.32 17.08
CA SER A 146 14.53 0.38 17.63
C SER A 146 15.61 0.22 16.55
N GLN A 147 15.31 -0.52 15.50
CA GLN A 147 16.27 -0.72 14.41
C GLN A 147 16.48 0.54 13.56
N ILE A 148 15.51 1.46 13.57
CA ILE A 148 15.56 2.65 12.70
C ILE A 148 15.66 3.97 13.50
N GLU A 149 15.51 3.94 14.83
CA GLU A 149 15.43 5.19 15.60
C GLU A 149 16.68 6.07 15.45
N ASP A 150 17.84 5.48 15.27
CA ASP A 150 19.10 6.23 15.07
C ASP A 150 19.13 6.98 13.74
N LYS A 151 18.26 6.62 12.81
CA LYS A 151 18.23 7.18 11.46
C LYS A 151 17.14 8.22 11.27
N ILE A 152 16.34 8.43 12.28
CA ILE A 152 15.25 9.39 12.24
C ILE A 152 15.74 10.82 12.52
#